data_376b512f7201fa3a357b378f06f3c5bd
#
_entry.id   376b512f7201fa3a357b378f06f3c5bd
#
_cell.length_a   1.000
_cell.length_b   1.000
_cell.length_c   1.000
_cell.angle_alpha   90.00
_cell.angle_beta   90.00
_cell.angle_gamma   90.00
#
_symmetry.space_group_name_H-M   'P 1'
#
loop_
_entity.id
_entity.type
_entity.pdbx_description
1 polymer ?
#
loop_
_entity_poly.entity_id
_entity_poly.type
_entity_poly.pdbx_seq_one_letter_code
_entity_poly.pdbx_strand_id
1 'polypeptide(L)'
;MDNDRYDILIAEIRKLNTALERLAGPAPIESDWTSADCFVWAPGRLYLQPVPKPNRVALTLIRGVDRVRDILHENTQRFAEGFPANNVLLWGARGMGKSSLVKAVHEDVRAASGVSLKLVEVHREDISTLPVLLDLVRDTPHRVIVFCDDLSFDHDDTAY
;
A
#
# COMPACT_ATOMS: atom_id res chain seq x y z
N MET A 1 -50.08 2.46 -26.81
CA MET A 1 -50.06 1.20 -26.02
C MET A 1 -48.63 0.62 -25.83
N ASP A 2 -47.64 0.98 -26.65
CA ASP A 2 -46.27 0.50 -26.47
C ASP A 2 -45.43 1.35 -25.50
N ASN A 3 -45.72 2.63 -25.33
CA ASN A 3 -44.90 3.55 -24.51
C ASN A 3 -44.93 3.18 -23.01
N ASP A 4 -46.07 2.78 -22.48
CA ASP A 4 -46.23 2.38 -21.05
C ASP A 4 -45.41 1.14 -20.71
N ARG A 5 -45.25 0.20 -21.66
CA ARG A 5 -44.41 -0.99 -21.45
C ARG A 5 -42.93 -0.65 -21.42
N TYR A 6 -42.47 0.27 -22.25
CA TYR A 6 -41.11 0.75 -22.23
C TYR A 6 -40.78 1.50 -20.94
N ASP A 7 -41.71 2.32 -20.43
CA ASP A 7 -41.51 3.05 -19.19
C ASP A 7 -41.42 2.11 -17.97
N ILE A 8 -42.23 1.06 -17.93
CA ILE A 8 -42.15 0.01 -16.90
C ILE A 8 -40.80 -0.73 -16.99
N LEU A 9 -40.36 -1.10 -18.19
CA LEU A 9 -39.09 -1.80 -18.40
C LEU A 9 -37.90 -0.94 -17.96
N ILE A 10 -37.88 0.34 -18.33
CA ILE A 10 -36.85 1.30 -17.92
C ILE A 10 -36.83 1.45 -16.38
N ALA A 11 -38.00 1.49 -15.74
CA ALA A 11 -38.08 1.57 -14.29
C ALA A 11 -37.49 0.32 -13.59
N GLU A 12 -37.76 -0.88 -14.12
CA GLU A 12 -37.19 -2.13 -13.59
C GLU A 12 -35.67 -2.22 -13.83
N ILE A 13 -35.19 -1.81 -14.99
CA ILE A 13 -33.73 -1.74 -15.27
C ILE A 13 -33.04 -0.77 -14.31
N ARG A 14 -33.63 0.38 -14.00
CA ARG A 14 -33.05 1.31 -13.01
C ARG A 14 -33.00 0.70 -11.60
N LYS A 15 -34.03 -0.03 -11.19
CA LYS A 15 -34.03 -0.74 -9.90
C LYS A 15 -32.91 -1.79 -9.85
N LEU A 16 -32.75 -2.56 -10.93
CA LEU A 16 -31.69 -3.56 -11.05
C LEU A 16 -30.32 -2.92 -10.98
N ASN A 17 -30.08 -1.84 -11.71
CA ASN A 17 -28.82 -1.11 -11.66
C ASN A 17 -28.51 -0.60 -10.24
N THR A 18 -29.50 0.00 -9.56
CA THR A 18 -29.33 0.45 -8.18
C THR A 18 -29.03 -0.71 -7.22
N ALA A 19 -29.64 -1.87 -7.43
CA ALA A 19 -29.33 -3.06 -6.64
C ALA A 19 -27.93 -3.61 -6.92
N LEU A 20 -27.50 -3.62 -8.17
CA LEU A 20 -26.13 -4.01 -8.58
C LEU A 20 -25.08 -3.03 -8.03
N GLU A 21 -25.32 -1.73 -8.07
CA GLU A 21 -24.42 -0.72 -7.49
C GLU A 21 -24.26 -0.92 -5.96
N ARG A 22 -25.32 -1.28 -5.27
CA ARG A 22 -25.26 -1.61 -3.83
C ARG A 22 -24.46 -2.88 -3.54
N LEU A 23 -24.52 -3.87 -4.42
CA LEU A 23 -23.77 -5.12 -4.29
C LEU A 23 -22.30 -4.97 -4.72
N ALA A 24 -22.06 -4.15 -5.74
CA ALA A 24 -20.69 -3.90 -6.25
C ALA A 24 -19.85 -3.06 -5.29
N GLY A 25 -20.47 -2.39 -4.31
CA GLY A 25 -19.77 -1.44 -3.42
C GLY A 25 -19.38 -0.14 -4.13
N PRO A 26 -18.68 0.75 -3.44
CA PRO A 26 -18.21 1.99 -4.03
C PRO A 26 -17.24 1.71 -5.18
N ALA A 27 -17.39 2.45 -6.28
CA ALA A 27 -16.46 2.36 -7.39
C ALA A 27 -15.02 2.61 -6.90
N PRO A 28 -14.02 1.86 -7.43
CA PRO A 28 -12.63 2.10 -7.11
C PRO A 28 -12.27 3.57 -7.37
N ILE A 29 -11.59 4.19 -6.41
CA ILE A 29 -11.06 5.55 -6.61
C ILE A 29 -9.72 5.41 -7.31
N GLU A 30 -9.56 6.06 -8.45
CA GLU A 30 -8.27 6.08 -9.14
C GLU A 30 -7.22 6.73 -8.22
N SER A 31 -6.13 6.00 -7.98
CA SER A 31 -5.07 6.45 -7.09
C SER A 31 -4.10 7.35 -7.84
N ASP A 32 -3.97 8.60 -7.39
CA ASP A 32 -2.98 9.52 -7.94
C ASP A 32 -1.61 9.30 -7.30
N TRP A 33 -0.76 8.54 -7.99
CA TRP A 33 0.62 8.25 -7.58
C TRP A 33 1.53 9.48 -7.53
N THR A 34 1.13 10.61 -8.13
CA THR A 34 1.92 11.84 -8.15
C THR A 34 1.69 12.72 -6.93
N SER A 35 0.59 12.50 -6.20
CA SER A 35 0.16 13.31 -5.05
C SER A 35 1.04 13.16 -3.82
N ALA A 36 1.77 12.03 -3.68
CA ALA A 36 2.66 11.77 -2.55
C ALA A 36 3.72 10.71 -2.88
N ASP A 37 4.70 10.54 -1.98
CA ASP A 37 5.67 9.43 -2.03
C ASP A 37 5.33 8.32 -1.04
N CYS A 38 4.42 8.59 -0.11
CA CYS A 38 3.90 7.61 0.84
C CYS A 38 2.39 7.57 0.79
N PHE A 39 1.86 6.35 0.91
CA PHE A 39 0.45 6.08 0.88
C PHE A 39 0.08 5.08 1.98
N VAL A 40 -1.19 5.10 2.38
CA VAL A 40 -1.82 4.06 3.20
C VAL A 40 -2.86 3.34 2.33
N TRP A 41 -2.84 2.02 2.35
CA TRP A 41 -3.83 1.21 1.67
C TRP A 41 -5.19 1.28 2.38
N ALA A 42 -6.24 1.61 1.64
CA ALA A 42 -7.63 1.66 2.12
C ALA A 42 -8.49 0.68 1.31
N PRO A 43 -8.57 -0.62 1.71
CA PRO A 43 -9.19 -1.67 0.90
C PRO A 43 -10.68 -1.47 0.67
N GLY A 44 -11.41 -0.89 1.61
CA GLY A 44 -12.85 -0.63 1.47
C GLY A 44 -13.23 0.31 0.32
N ARG A 45 -12.23 1.03 -0.22
CA ARG A 45 -12.39 1.92 -1.38
C ARG A 45 -11.46 1.55 -2.53
N LEU A 46 -10.68 0.48 -2.40
CA LEU A 46 -9.61 0.10 -3.33
C LEU A 46 -8.71 1.31 -3.67
N TYR A 47 -8.30 2.05 -2.65
CA TYR A 47 -7.70 3.37 -2.78
C TYR A 47 -6.39 3.47 -2.01
N LEU A 48 -5.41 4.14 -2.62
CA LEU A 48 -4.17 4.54 -1.97
C LEU A 48 -4.34 5.96 -1.41
N GLN A 49 -4.52 6.06 -0.11
CA GLN A 49 -4.63 7.34 0.58
C GLN A 49 -3.25 8.01 0.64
N PRO A 50 -3.06 9.18 0.01
CA PRO A 50 -1.78 9.87 0.03
C PRO A 50 -1.45 10.39 1.44
N VAL A 51 -0.17 10.32 1.80
CA VAL A 51 0.40 10.87 3.03
C VAL A 51 1.41 11.95 2.67
N PRO A 52 0.99 13.21 2.48
CA PRO A 52 1.89 14.28 2.01
C PRO A 52 3.01 14.62 2.98
N LYS A 53 2.79 14.40 4.28
CA LYS A 53 3.77 14.64 5.35
C LYS A 53 3.91 13.41 6.24
N PRO A 54 4.60 12.36 5.76
CA PRO A 54 4.82 11.18 6.58
C PRO A 54 5.71 11.52 7.78
N ASN A 55 5.42 10.88 8.92
CA ASN A 55 6.26 11.02 10.10
C ASN A 55 7.57 10.26 9.84
N ARG A 56 8.65 11.00 9.60
CA ARG A 56 9.97 10.47 9.27
C ARG A 56 11.03 11.04 10.20
N VAL A 57 12.00 10.22 10.52
CA VAL A 57 13.24 10.60 11.22
C VAL A 57 14.36 10.54 10.18
N ALA A 58 15.27 11.50 10.21
CA ALA A 58 16.46 11.44 9.32
C ALA A 58 17.26 10.17 9.61
N LEU A 59 17.71 9.47 8.56
CA LEU A 59 18.43 8.20 8.70
C LEU A 59 19.66 8.34 9.60
N THR A 60 20.31 9.49 9.57
CA THR A 60 21.48 9.82 10.41
C THR A 60 21.19 9.90 11.91
N LEU A 61 19.92 10.05 12.31
CA LEU A 61 19.50 10.08 13.72
C LEU A 61 19.19 8.69 14.27
N ILE A 62 19.07 7.68 13.42
CA ILE A 62 18.82 6.30 13.84
C ILE A 62 20.16 5.68 14.24
N ARG A 63 20.30 5.31 15.52
CA ARG A 63 21.53 4.81 16.12
C ARG A 63 21.36 3.41 16.71
N GLY A 64 22.45 2.66 16.79
CA GLY A 64 22.47 1.35 17.46
C GLY A 64 21.93 0.19 16.62
N VAL A 65 21.56 0.45 15.36
CA VAL A 65 21.05 -0.57 14.43
C VAL A 65 21.79 -0.51 13.08
N ASP A 66 23.04 -0.11 13.11
CA ASP A 66 23.84 0.22 11.89
C ASP A 66 23.85 -0.95 10.90
N ARG A 67 24.11 -2.17 11.35
CA ARG A 67 24.11 -3.35 10.48
C ARG A 67 22.73 -3.59 9.79
N VAL A 68 21.66 -3.49 10.55
CA VAL A 68 20.29 -3.70 10.00
C VAL A 68 19.96 -2.57 9.05
N ARG A 69 20.31 -1.33 9.41
CA ARG A 69 20.14 -0.15 8.56
C ARG A 69 20.85 -0.33 7.22
N ASP A 70 22.11 -0.73 7.24
CA ASP A 70 22.94 -0.84 6.04
C ASP A 70 22.43 -1.94 5.10
N ILE A 71 22.01 -3.10 5.65
CA ILE A 71 21.41 -4.19 4.88
C ILE A 71 20.08 -3.74 4.25
N LEU A 72 19.21 -3.07 5.02
CA LEU A 72 17.94 -2.59 4.51
C LEU A 72 18.13 -1.53 3.45
N HIS A 73 19.07 -0.60 3.67
CA HIS A 73 19.40 0.47 2.74
C HIS A 73 19.91 -0.08 1.41
N GLU A 74 20.92 -0.97 1.42
CA GLU A 74 21.47 -1.59 0.23
C GLU A 74 20.38 -2.35 -0.56
N ASN A 75 19.56 -3.15 0.12
CA ASN A 75 18.47 -3.89 -0.52
C ASN A 75 17.44 -2.95 -1.16
N THR A 76 17.10 -1.86 -0.47
CA THR A 76 16.15 -0.86 -0.97
C THR A 76 16.73 -0.08 -2.17
N GLN A 77 18.01 0.25 -2.11
CA GLN A 77 18.71 0.94 -3.21
C GLN A 77 18.73 0.04 -4.46
N ARG A 78 19.14 -1.23 -4.33
CA ARG A 78 19.10 -2.20 -5.43
C ARG A 78 17.72 -2.29 -6.07
N PHE A 79 16.66 -2.34 -5.24
CA PHE A 79 15.28 -2.34 -5.73
C PHE A 79 14.96 -1.06 -6.51
N ALA A 80 15.29 0.11 -5.98
CA ALA A 80 15.06 1.39 -6.65
C ALA A 80 15.75 1.46 -8.02
N GLU A 81 16.99 0.98 -8.12
CA GLU A 81 17.79 0.95 -9.33
C GLU A 81 17.37 -0.15 -10.34
N GLY A 82 16.41 -0.99 -9.99
CA GLY A 82 15.89 -2.06 -10.86
C GLY A 82 16.66 -3.37 -10.80
N PHE A 83 17.58 -3.52 -9.86
CA PHE A 83 18.26 -4.78 -9.59
C PHE A 83 17.40 -5.73 -8.75
N PRO A 84 17.71 -7.03 -8.78
CA PRO A 84 17.05 -8.00 -7.89
C PRO A 84 17.23 -7.60 -6.43
N ALA A 85 16.14 -7.62 -5.68
CA ALA A 85 16.09 -7.33 -4.26
C ALA A 85 15.22 -8.38 -3.54
N ASN A 86 15.44 -8.54 -2.25
CA ASN A 86 14.73 -9.51 -1.43
C ASN A 86 13.61 -8.87 -0.61
N ASN A 87 12.60 -9.66 -0.25
CA ASN A 87 11.69 -9.29 0.82
C ASN A 87 12.45 -9.21 2.14
N VAL A 88 12.07 -8.27 3.01
CA VAL A 88 12.74 -8.01 4.27
C VAL A 88 11.76 -8.21 5.41
N LEU A 89 12.17 -8.97 6.43
CA LEU A 89 11.47 -9.11 7.69
C LEU A 89 12.29 -8.45 8.80
N LEU A 90 11.74 -7.39 9.40
CA LEU A 90 12.30 -6.75 10.58
C LEU A 90 11.60 -7.29 11.84
N TRP A 91 12.33 -8.03 12.65
CA TRP A 91 11.79 -8.59 13.89
C TRP A 91 12.39 -7.91 15.12
N GLY A 92 11.70 -7.95 16.23
CA GLY A 92 12.12 -7.35 17.50
C GLY A 92 10.95 -6.73 18.27
N ALA A 93 11.19 -6.34 19.52
CA ALA A 93 10.16 -5.79 20.39
C ALA A 93 9.45 -4.56 19.80
N ARG A 94 8.22 -4.33 20.23
CA ARG A 94 7.47 -3.11 19.87
C ARG A 94 8.22 -1.86 20.37
N GLY A 95 8.17 -0.77 19.63
CA GLY A 95 8.85 0.46 20.00
C GLY A 95 10.35 0.54 19.65
N MET A 96 10.94 -0.51 19.08
CA MET A 96 12.37 -0.52 18.68
C MET A 96 12.71 0.29 17.42
N GLY A 97 11.78 1.05 16.88
CA GLY A 97 12.01 1.93 15.73
C GLY A 97 12.02 1.24 14.36
N LYS A 98 11.48 0.01 14.23
CA LYS A 98 11.43 -0.72 12.95
C LYS A 98 10.75 0.08 11.84
N SER A 99 9.56 0.59 12.09
CA SER A 99 8.77 1.38 11.14
C SER A 99 9.46 2.71 10.81
N SER A 100 10.10 3.34 11.80
CA SER A 100 10.90 4.55 11.59
C SER A 100 12.09 4.28 10.68
N LEU A 101 12.76 3.13 10.85
CA LEU A 101 13.88 2.73 10.00
C LEU A 101 13.45 2.52 8.54
N VAL A 102 12.33 1.82 8.30
CA VAL A 102 11.80 1.62 6.94
C VAL A 102 11.50 2.96 6.27
N LYS A 103 10.79 3.85 6.97
CA LYS A 103 10.41 5.19 6.44
C LYS A 103 11.64 6.07 6.21
N ALA A 104 12.66 5.98 7.06
CA ALA A 104 13.91 6.74 6.90
C ALA A 104 14.75 6.24 5.72
N VAL A 105 14.90 4.92 5.57
CA VAL A 105 15.62 4.31 4.44
C VAL A 105 14.92 4.60 3.11
N HIS A 106 13.58 4.47 3.07
CA HIS A 106 12.81 4.83 1.88
C HIS A 106 13.10 6.27 1.43
N GLU A 107 13.07 7.23 2.35
CA GLU A 107 13.33 8.65 2.01
C GLU A 107 14.75 8.89 1.55
N ASP A 108 15.73 8.31 2.24
CA ASP A 108 17.15 8.47 1.92
C ASP A 108 17.46 7.96 0.51
N VAL A 109 17.01 6.74 0.20
CA VAL A 109 17.20 6.13 -1.12
C VAL A 109 16.43 6.90 -2.20
N ARG A 110 15.19 7.29 -1.95
CA ARG A 110 14.40 8.08 -2.90
C ARG A 110 15.08 9.40 -3.25
N ALA A 111 15.58 10.11 -2.22
CA ALA A 111 16.27 11.40 -2.40
C ALA A 111 17.58 11.25 -3.15
N ALA A 112 18.33 10.16 -2.90
CA ALA A 112 19.63 9.91 -3.52
C ALA A 112 19.52 9.39 -4.95
N SER A 113 18.57 8.52 -5.24
CA SER A 113 18.44 7.85 -6.54
C SER A 113 17.73 8.70 -7.60
N GLY A 114 16.92 9.67 -7.20
CA GLY A 114 16.04 10.40 -8.11
C GLY A 114 14.94 9.56 -8.77
N VAL A 115 14.82 8.28 -8.39
CA VAL A 115 13.81 7.35 -8.90
C VAL A 115 12.47 7.59 -8.20
N SER A 116 11.38 7.42 -8.92
CA SER A 116 10.04 7.46 -8.32
C SER A 116 9.78 6.21 -7.49
N LEU A 117 10.30 6.22 -6.25
CA LEU A 117 10.13 5.17 -5.26
C LEU A 117 8.97 5.52 -4.34
N LYS A 118 7.95 4.67 -4.30
CA LYS A 118 6.74 4.85 -3.48
C LYS A 118 6.73 3.86 -2.32
N LEU A 119 6.18 4.28 -1.19
CA LEU A 119 5.96 3.43 -0.01
C LEU A 119 4.47 3.33 0.25
N VAL A 120 3.93 2.12 0.27
CA VAL A 120 2.54 1.84 0.61
C VAL A 120 2.50 1.08 1.94
N GLU A 121 1.92 1.72 2.95
CA GLU A 121 1.70 1.12 4.26
C GLU A 121 0.38 0.34 4.27
N VAL A 122 0.43 -0.90 4.74
CA VAL A 122 -0.72 -1.80 4.88
C VAL A 122 -0.89 -2.10 6.36
N HIS A 123 -2.07 -1.86 6.90
CA HIS A 123 -2.39 -2.23 8.28
C HIS A 123 -2.57 -3.75 8.41
N ARG A 124 -2.30 -4.28 9.60
CA ARG A 124 -2.39 -5.72 9.87
C ARG A 124 -3.75 -6.31 9.48
N GLU A 125 -4.83 -5.63 9.84
CA GLU A 125 -6.20 -6.04 9.54
C GLU A 125 -6.51 -6.13 8.05
N ASP A 126 -5.73 -5.44 7.21
CA ASP A 126 -5.94 -5.34 5.78
C ASP A 126 -5.07 -6.30 4.96
N ILE A 127 -4.24 -7.14 5.61
CA ILE A 127 -3.32 -8.06 4.94
C ILE A 127 -4.04 -9.04 4.02
N SER A 128 -5.24 -9.49 4.38
CA SER A 128 -6.05 -10.37 3.53
C SER A 128 -6.38 -9.76 2.16
N THR A 129 -6.30 -8.43 2.03
CA THR A 129 -6.55 -7.69 0.78
C THR A 129 -5.27 -7.43 -0.04
N LEU A 130 -4.12 -7.90 0.45
CA LEU A 130 -2.83 -7.73 -0.22
C LEU A 130 -2.81 -8.16 -1.70
N PRO A 131 -3.46 -9.26 -2.11
CA PRO A 131 -3.52 -9.63 -3.52
C PRO A 131 -4.10 -8.54 -4.40
N VAL A 132 -5.15 -7.86 -3.95
CA VAL A 132 -5.80 -6.76 -4.68
C VAL A 132 -4.86 -5.55 -4.79
N LEU A 133 -4.15 -5.22 -3.71
CA LEU A 133 -3.13 -4.18 -3.74
C LEU A 133 -1.99 -4.52 -4.72
N LEU A 134 -1.53 -5.78 -4.73
CA LEU A 134 -0.46 -6.21 -5.62
C LEU A 134 -0.88 -6.13 -7.10
N ASP A 135 -2.13 -6.40 -7.43
CA ASP A 135 -2.65 -6.20 -8.78
C ASP A 135 -2.66 -4.71 -9.15
N LEU A 136 -3.07 -3.83 -8.23
CA LEU A 136 -3.04 -2.38 -8.46
C LEU A 136 -1.62 -1.84 -8.70
N VAL A 137 -0.63 -2.34 -7.95
CA VAL A 137 0.77 -1.85 -8.07
C VAL A 137 1.53 -2.46 -9.24
N ARG A 138 1.04 -3.55 -9.83
CA ARG A 138 1.69 -4.21 -10.98
C ARG A 138 1.75 -3.32 -12.20
N ASP A 139 0.70 -2.54 -12.44
CA ASP A 139 0.52 -1.75 -13.65
C ASP A 139 1.07 -0.32 -13.52
N THR A 140 1.62 0.03 -12.35
CA THR A 140 2.22 1.36 -12.16
C THR A 140 3.66 1.43 -12.70
N PRO A 141 4.07 2.56 -13.30
CA PRO A 141 5.45 2.77 -13.72
C PRO A 141 6.42 3.04 -12.55
N HIS A 142 5.90 3.18 -11.33
CA HIS A 142 6.69 3.49 -10.15
C HIS A 142 7.29 2.23 -9.51
N ARG A 143 8.42 2.38 -8.81
CA ARG A 143 8.90 1.36 -7.89
C ARG A 143 8.12 1.46 -6.59
N VAL A 144 7.46 0.38 -6.17
CA VAL A 144 6.59 0.38 -5.00
C VAL A 144 7.12 -0.59 -3.96
N ILE A 145 7.33 -0.09 -2.75
CA ILE A 145 7.59 -0.90 -1.56
C ILE A 145 6.28 -1.02 -0.80
N VAL A 146 5.83 -2.24 -0.57
CA VAL A 146 4.69 -2.52 0.31
C VAL A 146 5.23 -2.83 1.70
N PHE A 147 4.79 -2.08 2.69
CA PHE A 147 5.24 -2.17 4.07
C PHE A 147 4.07 -2.54 4.99
N CYS A 148 4.15 -3.72 5.60
CA CYS A 148 3.19 -4.14 6.62
C CYS A 148 3.80 -3.88 8.01
N ASP A 149 3.18 -2.98 8.78
CA ASP A 149 3.61 -2.69 10.15
C ASP A 149 2.88 -3.57 11.16
N ASP A 150 3.58 -3.84 12.27
CA ASP A 150 3.07 -4.58 13.45
C ASP A 150 2.47 -5.96 13.14
N LEU A 151 3.18 -6.74 12.29
CA LEU A 151 2.85 -8.15 12.06
C LEU A 151 3.09 -8.95 13.35
N SER A 152 2.04 -9.23 14.11
CA SER A 152 2.08 -10.23 15.18
C SER A 152 1.39 -11.51 14.67
N PHE A 153 2.10 -12.63 14.73
CA PHE A 153 1.52 -13.94 14.47
C PHE A 153 1.03 -14.46 15.82
N ASP A 154 -0.26 -14.40 16.07
CA ASP A 154 -0.87 -15.07 17.22
C ASP A 154 -0.87 -16.59 16.97
N HIS A 155 -0.81 -17.40 18.04
CA HIS A 155 -0.76 -18.86 17.94
C HIS A 155 -1.95 -19.49 17.20
N ASP A 156 -3.03 -18.75 16.98
CA ASP A 156 -4.22 -19.18 16.26
C ASP A 156 -4.14 -18.94 14.73
N ASP A 157 -3.12 -18.21 14.23
CA ASP A 157 -2.90 -17.96 12.80
C ASP A 157 -2.26 -19.14 12.04
N THR A 158 -2.07 -20.30 12.70
CA THR A 158 -1.49 -21.50 12.07
C THR A 158 -2.50 -22.41 11.36
N ALA A 159 -3.72 -21.95 11.12
CA ALA A 159 -4.76 -22.70 10.42
C ALA A 159 -4.90 -22.25 8.96
N TYR A 160 -3.84 -22.49 8.15
CA TYR A 160 -3.95 -22.56 6.68
C TYR A 160 -2.99 -23.60 6.13
#